data_9e3153cf69baea3a4b2d34b86e442436
#
_entry.id   9e3153cf69baea3a4b2d34b86e442436
#
_cell.length_a   1.000
_cell.length_b   1.000
_cell.length_c   1.000
_cell.angle_alpha   90.00
_cell.angle_beta   90.00
_cell.angle_gamma   90.00
#
_symmetry.space_group_name_H-M   'P 1'
#
loop_
_entity.id
_entity.type
_entity.pdbx_description
1 polymer ?
#
loop_
_entity_poly.entity_id
_entity_poly.type
_entity_poly.pdbx_seq_one_letter_code
_entity_poly.pdbx_strand_id
1 'polypeptide(L)' 'MKINVFKMQILMRERGLTIKKLAELSGVSRQTISCIISGKSCTPQVAYKIAIALEQELSQIVKEDVENG' A
#
# COMPACT_ATOMS: atom_id res chain seq x y z
N MET A 1 -9.97 1.40 -5.10
CA MET A 1 -8.83 0.51 -5.44
C MET A 1 -8.32 -0.16 -4.18
N LYS A 2 -7.96 -1.40 -4.28
CA LYS A 2 -7.44 -2.14 -3.13
C LYS A 2 -6.00 -2.52 -3.34
N ILE A 3 -5.25 -2.47 -2.24
CA ILE A 3 -3.85 -2.86 -2.27
C ILE A 3 -3.75 -4.31 -1.84
N ASN A 4 -2.83 -5.03 -2.45
CA ASN A 4 -2.49 -6.39 -2.01
C ASN A 4 -1.72 -6.25 -0.70
N VAL A 5 -2.43 -6.41 0.41
CA VAL A 5 -1.88 -6.14 1.73
C VAL A 5 -0.75 -7.11 2.07
N PHE A 6 -0.92 -8.37 1.68
CA PHE A 6 0.12 -9.36 1.93
C PHE A 6 1.43 -8.95 1.27
N LYS A 7 1.36 -8.56 0.00
CA LYS A 7 2.56 -8.14 -0.72
C LYS A 7 3.14 -6.86 -0.14
N MET A 8 2.26 -5.92 0.22
CA MET A 8 2.71 -4.67 0.82
C MET A 8 3.47 -4.93 2.12
N GLN A 9 2.97 -5.83 2.95
CA GLN A 9 3.63 -6.13 4.22
C GLN A 9 4.97 -6.83 4.00
N ILE A 10 5.06 -7.69 3.00
CA ILE A 10 6.33 -8.32 2.67
C ILE A 10 7.35 -7.27 2.25
N LEU A 11 6.93 -6.34 1.40
CA LEU A 11 7.82 -5.28 0.94
C LEU A 11 8.25 -4.38 2.09
N MET A 12 7.35 -4.08 3.00
CA MET A 12 7.71 -3.30 4.18
C MET A 12 8.75 -4.01 5.01
N ARG A 13 8.58 -5.31 5.20
CA ARG A 13 9.52 -6.10 5.97
C ARG A 13 10.90 -6.13 5.33
N GLU A 14 10.91 -6.33 4.02
CA GLU A 14 12.18 -6.39 3.30
C GLU A 14 12.96 -5.10 3.41
N ARG A 15 12.25 -3.98 3.54
CA ARG A 15 12.87 -2.68 3.63
C ARG A 15 13.00 -2.17 5.07
N GLY A 16 12.58 -2.98 6.03
CA GLY A 16 12.66 -2.58 7.43
C GLY A 16 11.74 -1.43 7.78
N LEU A 17 10.59 -1.33 7.12
CA LEU A 17 9.68 -0.22 7.33
C LEU A 17 8.58 -0.57 8.32
N THR A 18 8.35 0.33 9.25
CA THR A 18 7.16 0.30 10.11
C THR A 18 6.06 1.12 9.45
N ILE A 19 4.85 1.02 9.99
CA ILE A 19 3.75 1.85 9.51
C ILE A 19 4.12 3.33 9.64
N LYS A 20 4.73 3.70 10.77
CA LYS A 20 5.15 5.08 10.98
C LYS A 20 6.12 5.54 9.90
N LYS A 21 7.12 4.70 9.60
CA LYS A 21 8.12 5.07 8.62
C LYS A 21 7.53 5.14 7.23
N LEU A 22 6.66 4.20 6.90
CA LEU A 22 5.99 4.23 5.61
C LEU A 22 5.14 5.48 5.47
N ALA A 23 4.46 5.88 6.55
CA ALA A 23 3.68 7.11 6.53
C ALA A 23 4.56 8.31 6.23
N GLU A 24 5.73 8.37 6.87
CA GLU A 24 6.67 9.47 6.65
C GLU A 24 7.16 9.51 5.21
N LEU A 25 7.50 8.35 4.67
CA LEU A 25 8.05 8.29 3.31
C LEU A 25 7.00 8.55 2.25
N SER A 26 5.78 8.09 2.47
CA SER A 26 4.73 8.20 1.45
C SER A 26 3.94 9.49 1.57
N GLY A 27 3.97 10.13 2.73
CA GLY A 27 3.10 11.28 2.97
C GLY A 27 1.66 10.88 3.23
N VAL A 28 1.40 9.59 3.46
CA VAL A 28 0.06 9.08 3.76
C VAL A 28 -0.04 8.89 5.26
N SER A 29 -1.16 9.27 5.86
CA SER A 29 -1.29 9.19 7.31
C SER A 29 -1.23 7.74 7.79
N ARG A 30 -0.76 7.56 9.03
CA ARG A 30 -0.68 6.22 9.61
C ARG A 30 -2.07 5.60 9.70
N GLN A 31 -3.08 6.41 9.99
CA GLN A 31 -4.43 5.91 10.07
C GLN A 31 -4.90 5.35 8.73
N THR A 32 -4.59 6.05 7.65
CA THR A 32 -4.95 5.59 6.32
C THR A 32 -4.24 4.28 6.00
N ILE A 33 -2.96 4.18 6.33
CA ILE A 33 -2.22 2.95 6.09
C ILE A 33 -2.80 1.79 6.90
N SER A 34 -3.17 2.04 8.16
CA SER A 34 -3.80 1.01 8.98
C SER A 34 -5.12 0.54 8.39
N CYS A 35 -5.91 1.47 7.84
CA CYS A 35 -7.15 1.11 7.18
C CYS A 35 -6.90 0.21 5.98
N ILE A 36 -5.86 0.54 5.20
CA ILE A 36 -5.51 -0.28 4.05
C ILE A 36 -5.11 -1.68 4.50
N ILE A 37 -4.32 -1.78 5.55
CA ILE A 37 -3.89 -3.07 6.07
C ILE A 37 -5.08 -3.89 6.54
N SER A 38 -6.12 -3.24 7.06
CA SER A 38 -7.33 -3.95 7.49
C SER A 38 -8.21 -4.38 6.32
N GLY A 39 -7.84 -4.03 5.10
CA GLY A 39 -8.56 -4.48 3.91
C GLY A 39 -9.43 -3.44 3.26
N LYS A 40 -9.37 -2.20 3.69
CA LYS A 40 -10.21 -1.16 3.12
C LYS A 40 -9.61 -0.63 1.82
N SER A 41 -10.48 -0.11 0.98
CA SER A 41 -10.06 0.50 -0.28
C SER A 41 -9.36 1.82 -0.03
N CYS A 42 -8.62 2.27 -1.01
CA CYS A 42 -8.00 3.60 -0.98
C CYS A 42 -8.14 4.21 -2.37
N THR A 43 -7.83 5.50 -2.46
CA THR A 43 -7.85 6.17 -3.76
C THR A 43 -6.61 5.76 -4.55
N PRO A 44 -6.67 5.86 -5.88
CA PRO A 44 -5.48 5.59 -6.68
C PRO A 44 -4.30 6.48 -6.29
N GLN A 45 -4.58 7.71 -5.90
CA GLN A 45 -3.53 8.64 -5.52
C GLN A 45 -2.78 8.15 -4.27
N VAL A 46 -3.53 7.66 -3.29
CA VAL A 46 -2.92 7.12 -2.06
C VAL A 46 -2.11 5.86 -2.39
N ALA A 47 -2.68 4.99 -3.23
CA ALA A 47 -1.97 3.78 -3.62
C ALA A 47 -0.66 4.11 -4.34
N TYR A 48 -0.69 5.12 -5.19
CA TYR A 48 0.49 5.54 -5.92
C TYR A 48 1.58 6.06 -4.98
N LYS A 49 1.19 6.85 -3.98
CA LYS A 49 2.15 7.37 -3.01
C LYS A 49 2.81 6.22 -2.23
N ILE A 50 2.03 5.22 -1.86
CA ILE A 50 2.57 4.07 -1.17
C ILE A 50 3.51 3.29 -2.07
N ALA A 51 3.14 3.12 -3.34
CA ALA A 51 3.99 2.42 -4.30
C ALA A 51 5.34 3.09 -4.43
N ILE A 52 5.35 4.42 -4.55
CA ILE A 52 6.61 5.15 -4.66
C ILE A 52 7.45 4.95 -3.41
N ALA A 53 6.83 5.01 -2.24
CA ALA A 53 7.56 4.83 -0.98
C ALA A 53 8.17 3.44 -0.88
N LEU A 54 7.53 2.44 -1.49
CA LEU A 54 8.04 1.08 -1.49
C LEU A 54 8.93 0.81 -2.70
N GLU A 55 9.15 1.81 -3.55
CA GLU A 55 9.97 1.69 -4.75
C GLU A 55 9.44 0.61 -5.69
N GLN A 56 8.12 0.57 -5.82
CA GLN A 56 7.43 -0.38 -6.68
C GLN A 56 6.53 0.36 -7.65
N GLU A 57 6.24 -0.28 -8.77
CA GLU A 57 5.20 0.25 -9.64
C GLU A 57 3.85 -0.03 -9.02
N LEU A 58 2.90 0.84 -9.31
CA LEU A 58 1.57 0.70 -8.75
C LEU A 58 0.98 -0.66 -9.04
N SER A 59 1.17 -1.16 -10.27
CA SER A 59 0.64 -2.46 -10.66
C SER A 59 1.19 -3.61 -9.82
N GLN A 60 2.32 -3.40 -9.16
CA GLN A 60 2.93 -4.45 -8.35
C GLN A 60 2.28 -4.60 -6.98
N ILE A 61 1.59 -3.57 -6.50
CA ILE A 61 1.02 -3.63 -5.17
C ILE A 61 -0.50 -3.60 -5.16
N VAL A 62 -1.13 -3.40 -6.31
CA VAL A 62 -2.58 -3.35 -6.40
C VAL A 62 -3.13 -4.76 -6.51
N LYS A 63 -4.19 -5.03 -5.74
CA LYS A 63 -4.89 -6.29 -5.85
C LYS A 63 -5.72 -6.29 -7.10
N GLU A 64 -5.49 -7.25 -7.97
CA GLU A 64 -6.25 -7.37 -9.16
C GLU A 64 -7.63 -7.87 -8.87
N ASP A 65 -8.60 -7.11 -9.28
CA ASP A 65 -9.96 -7.48 -9.16
C ASP A 65 -10.35 -8.15 -10.41
N VAL A 66 -10.11 -9.41 -10.45
CA VAL A 66 -10.50 -10.14 -11.61
C VAL A 66 -11.95 -10.36 -11.52
N GLU A 67 -12.67 -9.71 -11.97
CA GLU A 67 -13.95 -9.97 -11.85
C GLU A 67 -14.52 -10.41 -12.85
N ASN A 68 -14.74 -11.05 -12.82
CA ASN A 68 -15.09 -11.41 -13.64
C ASN A 68 -16.10 -11.16 -13.92
N GLY A 69 -15.92 -10.78 -13.80
CA GLY A 69 -16.88 -10.36 -14.17
C GLY A 69 -17.10 -10.06 -14.16
#